data_51b62c3d27fc3293d949d9ef0b6261a7
#
_entry.id   51b62c3d27fc3293d949d9ef0b6261a7
#
_cell.length_a   1.000
_cell.length_b   1.000
_cell.length_c   1.000
_cell.angle_alpha   90.00
_cell.angle_beta   90.00
_cell.angle_gamma   90.00
#
_symmetry.space_group_name_H-M   'P 1'
#
loop_
_entity.id
_entity.type
_entity.pdbx_description
1 polymer ?
#
loop_
_entity_poly.entity_id
_entity_poly.type
_entity_poly.pdbx_seq_one_letter_code
_entity_poly.pdbx_strand_id
1 'polypeptide(L)'
;AVAEAHVPRSIRFKTKPQIALEQIRAAIKANVAPGTVLMDASYGTNSGLRRAITGLGRSYVAAIISTVKVRLVRENDPKPKRVSVGALARSLPKHAWRTITWREGSNAKLRSRFARVRVRAAPIRGEARFAEETLLIEWPTDESAPTKFWLATVDHDMPFRELVDLAKLRWRI
;
A
#
# COMPACT_ATOMS: atom_id res chain seq x y z
N ALA A 1 10.15 -35.82 -0.29
CA ALA A 1 10.68 -34.45 -0.52
C ALA A 1 11.08 -33.72 0.77
N VAL A 2 10.20 -33.59 1.81
CA VAL A 2 10.54 -32.90 3.08
C VAL A 2 11.56 -33.69 3.90
N ALA A 3 11.53 -35.00 3.89
CA ALA A 3 12.51 -35.88 4.60
C ALA A 3 13.90 -35.82 3.97
N GLU A 4 13.98 -35.68 2.65
CA GLU A 4 15.25 -35.56 1.91
C GLU A 4 15.98 -34.21 2.15
N ALA A 5 15.19 -33.15 2.48
CA ALA A 5 15.72 -31.81 2.74
C ALA A 5 16.19 -31.63 4.19
N HIS A 6 16.21 -32.67 5.03
CA HIS A 6 16.56 -32.63 6.47
C HIS A 6 15.86 -31.53 7.27
N VAL A 7 14.64 -31.12 6.84
CA VAL A 7 13.85 -30.09 7.53
C VAL A 7 13.31 -30.67 8.84
N PRO A 8 13.59 -30.05 10.01
CA PRO A 8 13.07 -30.51 11.29
C PRO A 8 11.54 -30.59 11.29
N ARG A 9 10.95 -31.65 11.86
CA ARG A 9 9.50 -31.87 11.93
C ARG A 9 8.72 -30.74 12.67
N SER A 10 9.41 -29.95 13.47
CA SER A 10 8.87 -28.79 14.16
C SER A 10 8.64 -27.60 13.24
N ILE A 11 9.30 -27.54 12.07
CA ILE A 11 9.14 -26.46 11.11
C ILE A 11 7.87 -26.70 10.29
N ARG A 12 6.93 -25.77 10.40
CA ARG A 12 5.72 -25.74 9.59
C ARG A 12 5.83 -24.72 8.47
N PHE A 13 5.26 -25.04 7.31
CA PHE A 13 5.16 -24.11 6.21
C PHE A 13 4.43 -22.83 6.63
N LYS A 14 4.99 -21.66 6.29
CA LYS A 14 4.39 -20.34 6.46
C LYS A 14 4.50 -19.58 5.15
N THR A 15 3.45 -18.87 4.81
CA THR A 15 3.46 -17.94 3.67
C THR A 15 4.32 -16.70 3.99
N LYS A 16 4.86 -16.05 2.95
CA LYS A 16 5.62 -14.79 3.14
C LYS A 16 4.89 -13.74 3.99
N PRO A 17 3.57 -13.46 3.80
CA PRO A 17 2.83 -12.54 4.66
C PRO A 17 2.76 -12.98 6.13
N GLN A 18 2.67 -14.29 6.40
CA GLN A 18 2.67 -14.80 7.78
C GLN A 18 4.02 -14.58 8.45
N ILE A 19 5.11 -14.85 7.74
CA ILE A 19 6.48 -14.60 8.24
C ILE A 19 6.68 -13.11 8.51
N ALA A 20 6.29 -12.23 7.57
CA ALA A 20 6.39 -10.79 7.76
C ALA A 20 5.61 -10.30 8.99
N LEU A 21 4.40 -10.81 9.21
CA LEU A 21 3.59 -10.45 10.37
C LEU A 21 4.25 -10.91 11.69
N GLU A 22 4.86 -12.08 11.71
CA GLU A 22 5.60 -12.57 12.89
C GLU A 22 6.81 -11.69 13.19
N GLN A 23 7.57 -11.28 12.16
CA GLN A 23 8.69 -10.37 12.32
C GLN A 23 8.26 -8.99 12.85
N ILE A 24 7.15 -8.45 12.36
CA ILE A 24 6.59 -7.19 12.87
C ILE A 24 6.21 -7.34 14.35
N ARG A 25 5.55 -8.43 14.72
CA ARG A 25 5.19 -8.71 16.14
C ARG A 25 6.43 -8.85 17.01
N ALA A 26 7.47 -9.52 16.52
CA ALA A 26 8.73 -9.66 17.24
C ALA A 26 9.42 -8.32 17.44
N ALA A 27 9.45 -7.46 16.44
CA ALA A 27 9.99 -6.09 16.54
C ALA A 27 9.23 -5.25 17.56
N ILE A 28 7.90 -5.33 17.58
CA ILE A 28 7.07 -4.65 18.59
C ILE A 28 7.39 -5.16 20.00
N LYS A 29 7.49 -6.50 20.16
CA LYS A 29 7.86 -7.11 21.45
C LYS A 29 9.26 -6.72 21.93
N ALA A 30 10.18 -6.50 21.00
CA ALA A 30 11.54 -6.02 21.26
C ALA A 30 11.62 -4.49 21.47
N ASN A 31 10.48 -3.80 21.60
CA ASN A 31 10.41 -2.34 21.78
C ASN A 31 11.13 -1.53 20.68
N VAL A 32 11.19 -2.05 19.46
CA VAL A 32 11.66 -1.26 18.32
C VAL A 32 10.76 -0.03 18.17
N ALA A 33 11.38 1.14 17.99
CA ALA A 33 10.68 2.42 17.86
C ALA A 33 9.56 2.33 16.79
N PRO A 34 8.36 2.89 17.08
CA PRO A 34 7.25 2.83 16.15
C PRO A 34 7.57 3.58 14.85
N GLY A 35 7.16 2.99 13.74
CA GLY A 35 7.33 3.57 12.41
C GLY A 35 6.25 3.08 11.46
N THR A 36 6.25 3.62 10.24
CA THR A 36 5.35 3.20 9.17
C THR A 36 5.89 1.96 8.48
N VAL A 37 5.07 0.92 8.35
CA VAL A 37 5.44 -0.31 7.65
C VAL A 37 5.36 -0.09 6.14
N LEU A 38 6.49 -0.21 5.45
CA LEU A 38 6.57 -0.08 4.00
C LEU A 38 6.53 -1.47 3.36
N MET A 39 5.63 -1.68 2.40
CA MET A 39 5.44 -2.98 1.74
C MET A 39 5.48 -2.84 0.22
N ASP A 40 6.07 -3.83 -0.45
CA ASP A 40 5.90 -4.00 -1.90
C ASP A 40 4.56 -4.66 -2.25
N ALA A 41 4.28 -4.80 -3.55
CA ALA A 41 3.00 -5.31 -4.02
C ALA A 41 2.79 -6.80 -3.68
N SER A 42 3.86 -7.58 -3.46
CA SER A 42 3.76 -8.99 -3.07
C SER A 42 3.21 -9.16 -1.66
N TYR A 43 3.50 -8.21 -0.78
CA TYR A 43 2.96 -8.15 0.59
C TYR A 43 1.72 -7.24 0.66
N GLY A 44 1.81 -6.04 0.07
CA GLY A 44 0.78 -5.02 0.19
C GLY A 44 -0.55 -5.39 -0.44
N THR A 45 -0.56 -6.25 -1.46
CA THR A 45 -1.81 -6.76 -2.05
C THR A 45 -2.58 -7.69 -1.10
N ASN A 46 -1.91 -8.29 -0.10
CA ASN A 46 -2.55 -9.17 0.87
C ASN A 46 -3.38 -8.37 1.89
N SER A 47 -4.70 -8.45 1.77
CA SER A 47 -5.64 -7.73 2.64
C SER A 47 -5.57 -8.17 4.11
N GLY A 48 -5.31 -9.45 4.34
CA GLY A 48 -5.16 -10.02 5.69
C GLY A 48 -3.95 -9.42 6.42
N LEU A 49 -2.81 -9.29 5.73
CA LEU A 49 -1.61 -8.68 6.29
C LEU A 49 -1.86 -7.20 6.63
N ARG A 50 -2.44 -6.42 5.72
CA ARG A 50 -2.75 -5.01 5.98
C ARG A 50 -3.64 -4.83 7.21
N ARG A 51 -4.72 -5.63 7.33
CA ARG A 51 -5.58 -5.62 8.53
C ARG A 51 -4.84 -5.96 9.80
N ALA A 52 -3.99 -7.00 9.74
CA ALA A 52 -3.22 -7.40 10.92
C ALA A 52 -2.27 -6.30 11.39
N ILE A 53 -1.61 -5.58 10.47
CA ILE A 53 -0.74 -4.44 10.78
C ILE A 53 -1.55 -3.32 11.45
N THR A 54 -2.70 -2.96 10.88
CA THR A 54 -3.60 -1.96 11.50
C THR A 54 -4.08 -2.43 12.89
N GLY A 55 -4.42 -3.71 13.04
CA GLY A 55 -4.81 -4.29 14.33
C GLY A 55 -3.71 -4.27 15.39
N LEU A 56 -2.45 -4.17 14.98
CA LEU A 56 -1.29 -3.96 15.86
C LEU A 56 -1.01 -2.47 16.16
N GLY A 57 -1.91 -1.56 15.75
CA GLY A 57 -1.74 -0.11 15.95
C GLY A 57 -0.59 0.47 15.10
N ARG A 58 -0.26 -0.14 13.97
CA ARG A 58 0.79 0.34 13.08
C ARG A 58 0.23 0.88 11.77
N SER A 59 0.79 1.99 11.32
CA SER A 59 0.49 2.54 9.99
C SER A 59 1.30 1.82 8.91
N TYR A 60 0.82 1.87 7.69
CA TYR A 60 1.54 1.32 6.53
C TYR A 60 1.42 2.20 5.28
N VAL A 61 2.38 2.06 4.38
CA VAL A 61 2.30 2.44 2.98
C VAL A 61 2.63 1.19 2.16
N ALA A 62 1.62 0.62 1.53
CA ALA A 62 1.64 -0.69 0.90
C ALA A 62 1.45 -0.57 -0.60
N ALA A 63 2.47 -0.88 -1.40
CA ALA A 63 2.28 -1.01 -2.83
C ALA A 63 1.28 -2.14 -3.14
N ILE A 64 0.45 -1.94 -4.15
CA ILE A 64 -0.59 -2.88 -4.57
C ILE A 64 -0.65 -2.99 -6.08
N ILE A 65 -1.24 -4.07 -6.59
CA ILE A 65 -1.46 -4.25 -8.03
C ILE A 65 -2.73 -3.51 -8.50
N SER A 66 -2.78 -3.17 -9.78
CA SER A 66 -3.86 -2.38 -10.41
C SER A 66 -5.26 -3.01 -10.32
N THR A 67 -5.33 -4.33 -10.08
CA THR A 67 -6.60 -5.08 -9.99
C THR A 67 -7.25 -5.03 -8.60
N VAL A 68 -6.56 -4.54 -7.57
CA VAL A 68 -7.13 -4.39 -6.22
C VAL A 68 -8.39 -3.53 -6.30
N LYS A 69 -9.45 -3.99 -5.63
CA LYS A 69 -10.75 -3.32 -5.64
C LYS A 69 -10.90 -2.40 -4.45
N VAL A 70 -11.40 -1.20 -4.72
CA VAL A 70 -11.69 -0.18 -3.70
C VAL A 70 -13.08 0.41 -3.92
N ARG A 71 -13.58 1.13 -2.93
CA ARG A 71 -14.75 2.00 -2.99
C ARG A 71 -14.31 3.42 -2.67
N LEU A 72 -14.72 4.38 -3.49
CA LEU A 72 -14.50 5.79 -3.19
C LEU A 72 -15.24 6.19 -1.91
N VAL A 73 -14.60 6.98 -1.06
CA VAL A 73 -15.27 7.64 0.05
C VAL A 73 -15.87 8.93 -0.47
N ARG A 74 -17.22 9.02 -0.46
CA ARG A 74 -18.00 10.19 -0.83
C ARG A 74 -19.06 10.43 0.24
N GLU A 75 -19.27 11.68 0.63
CA GLU A 75 -20.19 12.04 1.71
C GLU A 75 -21.63 11.60 1.44
N ASN A 76 -22.07 11.64 0.19
CA ASN A 76 -23.46 11.39 -0.20
C ASN A 76 -23.67 10.07 -0.97
N ASP A 77 -22.74 9.11 -0.89
CA ASP A 77 -22.87 7.82 -1.56
C ASP A 77 -22.91 6.67 -0.52
N PRO A 78 -24.10 6.22 -0.10
CA PRO A 78 -24.24 5.17 0.92
C PRO A 78 -23.77 3.79 0.41
N LYS A 79 -23.67 3.59 -0.92
CA LYS A 79 -23.27 2.33 -1.53
C LYS A 79 -22.29 2.55 -2.69
N PRO A 80 -21.09 3.08 -2.42
CA PRO A 80 -20.14 3.40 -3.46
C PRO A 80 -19.77 2.16 -4.28
N LYS A 81 -19.72 2.34 -5.59
CA LYS A 81 -19.43 1.26 -6.55
C LYS A 81 -18.00 0.71 -6.32
N ARG A 82 -17.87 -0.61 -6.39
CA ARG A 82 -16.59 -1.29 -6.31
C ARG A 82 -15.86 -1.20 -7.64
N VAL A 83 -14.67 -0.59 -7.65
CA VAL A 83 -13.84 -0.38 -8.85
C VAL A 83 -12.41 -0.86 -8.60
N SER A 84 -11.67 -1.24 -9.63
CA SER A 84 -10.24 -1.50 -9.50
C SER A 84 -9.48 -0.17 -9.41
N VAL A 85 -8.36 -0.17 -8.67
CA VAL A 85 -7.54 1.06 -8.56
C VAL A 85 -7.02 1.51 -9.92
N GLY A 86 -6.72 0.60 -10.84
CA GLY A 86 -6.33 0.94 -12.20
C GLY A 86 -7.46 1.60 -13.02
N ALA A 87 -8.71 1.13 -12.89
CA ALA A 87 -9.86 1.76 -13.54
C ALA A 87 -10.16 3.13 -12.92
N LEU A 88 -10.10 3.23 -11.59
CA LEU A 88 -10.27 4.49 -10.87
C LEU A 88 -9.23 5.53 -11.32
N ALA A 89 -7.95 5.14 -11.39
CA ALA A 89 -6.86 6.03 -11.80
C ALA A 89 -7.09 6.63 -13.19
N ARG A 90 -7.55 5.83 -14.15
CA ARG A 90 -7.87 6.30 -15.51
C ARG A 90 -9.08 7.23 -15.56
N SER A 91 -9.98 7.16 -14.59
CA SER A 91 -11.18 8.04 -14.54
C SER A 91 -10.95 9.36 -13.79
N LEU A 92 -9.78 9.56 -13.19
CA LEU A 92 -9.50 10.78 -12.44
C LEU A 92 -9.35 11.99 -13.38
N PRO A 93 -9.95 13.13 -13.04
CA PRO A 93 -9.84 14.35 -13.83
C PRO A 93 -8.42 14.93 -13.75
N LYS A 94 -8.05 15.75 -14.73
CA LYS A 94 -6.70 16.34 -14.83
C LYS A 94 -6.26 17.09 -13.57
N HIS A 95 -7.17 17.81 -12.91
CA HIS A 95 -6.87 18.56 -11.70
C HIS A 95 -6.58 17.71 -10.46
N ALA A 96 -6.90 16.40 -10.48
CA ALA A 96 -6.55 15.48 -9.40
C ALA A 96 -5.05 15.13 -9.36
N TRP A 97 -4.32 15.46 -10.43
CA TRP A 97 -2.92 15.10 -10.59
C TRP A 97 -2.00 16.28 -10.26
N ARG A 98 -0.95 15.99 -9.48
CA ARG A 98 0.12 16.95 -9.16
C ARG A 98 1.48 16.37 -9.57
N THR A 99 2.30 17.17 -10.23
CA THR A 99 3.69 16.78 -10.56
C THR A 99 4.55 16.99 -9.33
N ILE A 100 5.22 15.93 -8.88
CA ILE A 100 6.11 15.96 -7.71
C ILE A 100 7.47 15.39 -8.13
N THR A 101 8.53 16.13 -7.83
CA THR A 101 9.91 15.65 -7.92
C THR A 101 10.21 14.90 -6.64
N TRP A 102 10.41 13.61 -6.69
CA TRP A 102 10.58 12.74 -5.52
C TRP A 102 12.03 12.30 -5.29
N ARG A 103 12.91 12.53 -6.25
CA ARG A 103 14.36 12.32 -6.11
C ARG A 103 15.12 13.28 -7.00
N GLU A 104 16.20 13.85 -6.48
CA GLU A 104 17.21 14.54 -7.24
C GLU A 104 18.34 13.55 -7.51
N GLY A 105 18.41 13.03 -8.74
CA GLY A 105 19.49 12.15 -9.17
C GLY A 105 20.65 12.97 -9.72
N SER A 106 21.85 12.37 -9.79
CA SER A 106 23.04 13.00 -10.39
C SER A 106 22.86 13.38 -11.87
N ASN A 107 22.05 12.64 -12.61
CA ASN A 107 21.84 12.86 -14.04
C ASN A 107 20.49 13.49 -14.40
N ALA A 108 19.47 13.36 -13.57
CA ALA A 108 18.16 13.97 -13.79
C ALA A 108 17.28 13.97 -12.53
N LYS A 109 16.40 14.97 -12.45
CA LYS A 109 15.35 14.98 -11.42
C LYS A 109 14.27 13.96 -11.74
N LEU A 110 14.07 12.98 -10.86
CA LEU A 110 12.98 12.00 -11.00
C LEU A 110 11.68 12.62 -10.52
N ARG A 111 10.76 12.83 -11.47
CA ARG A 111 9.44 13.39 -11.22
C ARG A 111 8.36 12.57 -11.90
N SER A 112 7.21 12.53 -11.28
CA SER A 112 6.02 11.86 -11.81
C SER A 112 4.78 12.66 -11.46
N ARG A 113 3.67 12.36 -12.12
CA ARG A 113 2.35 12.86 -11.69
C ARG A 113 1.80 11.93 -10.62
N PHE A 114 1.28 12.51 -9.54
CA PHE A 114 0.67 11.77 -8.44
C PHE A 114 -0.76 12.25 -8.22
N ALA A 115 -1.63 11.32 -7.84
CA ALA A 115 -2.97 11.61 -7.35
C ALA A 115 -3.18 10.95 -5.99
N ARG A 116 -3.97 11.61 -5.12
CA ARG A 116 -4.32 11.14 -3.78
C ARG A 116 -5.84 11.06 -3.69
N VAL A 117 -6.37 9.90 -3.31
CA VAL A 117 -7.81 9.64 -3.26
C VAL A 117 -8.16 8.92 -1.96
N ARG A 118 -9.24 9.33 -1.29
CA ARG A 118 -9.76 8.60 -0.13
C ARG A 118 -10.59 7.42 -0.59
N VAL A 119 -10.28 6.25 -0.08
CA VAL A 119 -10.93 5.00 -0.46
C VAL A 119 -11.14 4.09 0.76
N ARG A 120 -12.00 3.09 0.61
CA ARG A 120 -12.00 1.90 1.46
C ARG A 120 -11.67 0.70 0.60
N ALA A 121 -10.70 -0.11 0.99
CA ALA A 121 -10.45 -1.37 0.32
C ALA A 121 -11.74 -2.21 0.33
N ALA A 122 -12.09 -2.75 -0.83
CA ALA A 122 -13.31 -3.55 -0.93
C ALA A 122 -13.00 -4.97 -0.47
N PRO A 123 -13.59 -5.45 0.65
CA PRO A 123 -13.33 -6.77 1.17
C PRO A 123 -13.75 -7.86 0.17
N ILE A 124 -13.11 -9.00 0.24
CA ILE A 124 -13.61 -10.23 -0.33
C ILE A 124 -14.86 -10.64 0.48
N ARG A 125 -15.79 -11.36 -0.15
CA ARG A 125 -17.04 -11.77 0.50
C ARG A 125 -16.77 -12.43 1.87
N GLY A 126 -17.42 -11.93 2.93
CA GLY A 126 -17.25 -12.41 4.30
C GLY A 126 -16.15 -11.73 5.13
N GLU A 127 -15.32 -10.87 4.55
CA GLU A 127 -14.33 -10.11 5.31
C GLU A 127 -14.95 -8.87 5.99
N ALA A 128 -14.38 -8.47 7.13
CA ALA A 128 -14.73 -7.23 7.80
C ALA A 128 -14.44 -6.00 6.91
N ARG A 129 -15.20 -4.93 7.10
CA ARG A 129 -14.97 -3.67 6.37
C ARG A 129 -13.63 -3.08 6.77
N PHE A 130 -12.89 -2.58 5.79
CA PHE A 130 -11.69 -1.78 6.04
C PHE A 130 -12.07 -0.37 6.52
N ALA A 131 -11.23 0.19 7.38
CA ALA A 131 -11.21 1.63 7.64
C ALA A 131 -10.92 2.41 6.35
N GLU A 132 -11.02 3.72 6.42
CA GLU A 132 -10.59 4.57 5.31
C GLU A 132 -9.08 4.51 5.16
N GLU A 133 -8.66 4.48 3.91
CA GLU A 133 -7.26 4.47 3.49
C GLU A 133 -7.05 5.57 2.46
N THR A 134 -5.83 6.03 2.36
CA THR A 134 -5.40 6.88 1.25
C THR A 134 -4.87 5.99 0.12
N LEU A 135 -5.47 6.09 -1.06
CA LEU A 135 -4.91 5.55 -2.30
C LEU A 135 -3.99 6.62 -2.91
N LEU A 136 -2.70 6.33 -2.94
CA LEU A 136 -1.72 7.08 -3.70
C LEU A 136 -1.52 6.41 -5.06
N ILE A 137 -1.54 7.21 -6.12
CA ILE A 137 -1.39 6.75 -7.50
C ILE A 137 -0.24 7.52 -8.13
N GLU A 138 0.65 6.83 -8.81
CA GLU A 138 1.70 7.44 -9.62
C GLU A 138 1.48 7.18 -11.10
N TRP A 139 1.63 8.23 -11.87
CA TRP A 139 1.70 8.19 -13.31
C TRP A 139 3.10 8.66 -13.72
N PRO A 140 4.05 7.74 -13.99
CA PRO A 140 5.37 8.10 -14.48
C PRO A 140 5.28 8.90 -15.79
N THR A 141 6.26 9.76 -16.04
CA THR A 141 6.24 10.66 -17.21
C THR A 141 6.44 9.92 -18.54
N ASP A 142 7.08 8.79 -18.50
CA ASP A 142 7.38 7.88 -19.61
C ASP A 142 6.28 6.84 -19.89
N GLU A 143 5.24 6.81 -19.05
CA GLU A 143 4.15 5.86 -19.18
C GLU A 143 2.89 6.48 -19.80
N SER A 144 2.17 5.71 -20.60
CA SER A 144 0.91 6.14 -21.24
C SER A 144 -0.27 6.18 -20.26
N ALA A 145 -0.16 5.50 -19.11
CA ALA A 145 -1.20 5.40 -18.08
C ALA A 145 -0.60 5.30 -16.66
N PRO A 146 -1.39 5.54 -15.60
CA PRO A 146 -0.96 5.29 -14.22
C PRO A 146 -0.61 3.82 -13.99
N THR A 147 0.57 3.54 -13.44
CA THR A 147 1.11 2.18 -13.30
C THR A 147 1.43 1.76 -11.87
N LYS A 148 1.60 2.72 -10.93
CA LYS A 148 1.97 2.41 -9.55
C LYS A 148 0.92 2.90 -8.57
N PHE A 149 0.61 2.04 -7.59
CA PHE A 149 -0.48 2.24 -6.66
C PHE A 149 -0.06 1.83 -5.25
N TRP A 150 -0.47 2.61 -4.23
CA TRP A 150 -0.28 2.29 -2.81
C TRP A 150 -1.55 2.55 -2.03
N LEU A 151 -1.83 1.70 -1.06
CA LEU A 151 -2.78 1.96 0.01
C LEU A 151 -2.02 2.35 1.27
N ALA A 152 -2.45 3.41 1.94
CA ALA A 152 -1.80 3.94 3.12
C ALA A 152 -2.80 4.24 4.24
N THR A 153 -2.41 3.91 5.48
CA THR A 153 -3.18 4.22 6.71
C THR A 153 -2.48 5.29 7.55
N VAL A 154 -1.56 6.05 6.94
CA VAL A 154 -0.94 7.21 7.58
C VAL A 154 -1.98 8.31 7.79
N ASP A 155 -1.63 9.29 8.63
CA ASP A 155 -2.50 10.39 8.95
C ASP A 155 -3.07 11.04 7.68
N HIS A 156 -4.36 11.34 7.73
CA HIS A 156 -5.09 11.97 6.64
C HIS A 156 -4.53 13.36 6.30
N ASP A 157 -4.05 14.07 7.32
CA ASP A 157 -3.50 15.43 7.17
C ASP A 157 -2.02 15.45 6.75
N MET A 158 -1.40 14.27 6.64
CA MET A 158 -0.03 14.17 6.16
C MET A 158 0.15 14.95 4.86
N PRO A 159 1.16 15.84 4.76
CA PRO A 159 1.45 16.58 3.54
C PRO A 159 1.62 15.64 2.35
N PHE A 160 1.06 16.04 1.19
CA PHE A 160 1.07 15.17 0.00
C PHE A 160 2.49 14.77 -0.43
N ARG A 161 3.45 15.71 -0.30
CA ARG A 161 4.86 15.47 -0.58
C ARG A 161 5.43 14.37 0.32
N GLU A 162 5.14 14.42 1.61
CA GLU A 162 5.62 13.45 2.60
C GLU A 162 5.09 12.05 2.32
N LEU A 163 3.81 11.92 1.96
CA LEU A 163 3.23 10.65 1.54
C LEU A 163 3.96 10.07 0.32
N VAL A 164 4.29 10.90 -0.67
CA VAL A 164 5.06 10.47 -1.85
C VAL A 164 6.48 10.05 -1.43
N ASP A 165 7.12 10.80 -0.56
CA ASP A 165 8.45 10.48 -0.06
C ASP A 165 8.47 9.15 0.69
N LEU A 166 7.47 8.87 1.54
CA LEU A 166 7.30 7.57 2.20
C LEU A 166 7.11 6.43 1.20
N ALA A 167 6.23 6.59 0.21
CA ALA A 167 5.98 5.58 -0.81
C ALA A 167 7.24 5.27 -1.64
N LYS A 168 8.13 6.26 -1.79
CA LYS A 168 9.39 6.15 -2.54
C LYS A 168 10.61 5.81 -1.68
N LEU A 169 10.48 5.84 -0.35
CA LEU A 169 11.61 5.65 0.58
C LEU A 169 12.34 4.32 0.33
N ARG A 170 11.61 3.27 0.02
CA ARG A 170 12.17 1.96 -0.30
C ARG A 170 13.15 1.96 -1.49
N TRP A 171 13.07 2.95 -2.37
CA TRP A 171 13.93 3.07 -3.54
C TRP A 171 15.11 4.04 -3.32
N ARG A 172 15.26 4.53 -2.09
CA ARG A 172 16.34 5.44 -1.70
C ARG A 172 17.44 4.78 -0.88
N ILE A 173 17.25 3.47 -0.56
CA ILE A 173 18.18 2.66 0.22
C ILE A 173 19.13 1.97 -0.73
#